data_5faa181fa37a74626f246e5dad0f6372
#
_entry.id   5faa181fa37a74626f246e5dad0f6372
#
_cell.length_a   1.000
_cell.length_b   1.000
_cell.length_c   1.000
_cell.angle_alpha   90.00
_cell.angle_beta   90.00
_cell.angle_gamma   90.00
#
_symmetry.space_group_name_H-M   'P 1'
#
loop_
_entity.id
_entity.type
_entity.pdbx_description
1 polymer ?
#
loop_
_entity_poly.entity_id
_entity_poly.type
_entity_poly.pdbx_seq_one_letter_code
_entity_poly.pdbx_strand_id
1 'polypeptide(L)'
;VRRRRQCSSCEHRFTTYERCDTQALFVRKRDGSRQPFDRVKLRGGLERASHKRPVRPDAIDALVNRIETAAVRAGGEIEAAKIGDMCLAGLRRIDQVAYLQFAAVYRQLDVEDVQAELYRLTPDMSRNN
;
A
#
# COMPACT_ATOMS: atom_id res chain seq x y z
N VAL A 1 -19.43 0.89 2.35
CA VAL A 1 -20.52 1.80 2.66
C VAL A 1 -20.64 1.97 4.17
N ARG A 2 -20.65 3.20 4.57
CA ARG A 2 -20.86 3.49 5.98
C ARG A 2 -22.34 3.46 6.27
N ARG A 3 -22.70 2.75 7.31
CA ARG A 3 -24.10 2.63 7.62
C ARG A 3 -24.33 2.88 9.10
N ARG A 4 -25.23 3.79 9.40
CA ARG A 4 -25.65 4.03 10.76
C ARG A 4 -26.64 2.97 11.14
N ARG A 5 -26.16 2.02 11.83
CA ARG A 5 -27.03 0.98 12.27
C ARG A 5 -27.48 1.24 13.67
N GLN A 6 -28.70 0.94 13.90
CA GLN A 6 -29.26 1.07 15.20
C GLN A 6 -29.83 -0.28 15.53
N CYS A 7 -29.29 -0.89 16.55
CA CYS A 7 -29.84 -2.14 16.97
C CYS A 7 -31.27 -1.90 17.36
N SER A 8 -32.15 -2.62 16.77
CA SER A 8 -33.56 -2.37 17.01
C SER A 8 -33.95 -2.56 18.45
N SER A 9 -33.21 -3.35 19.15
CA SER A 9 -33.56 -3.63 20.53
C SER A 9 -32.86 -2.71 21.50
N CYS A 10 -31.63 -2.40 21.25
CA CYS A 10 -30.84 -1.69 22.23
C CYS A 10 -30.56 -0.26 21.87
N GLU A 11 -31.03 0.17 20.75
CA GLU A 11 -30.81 1.52 20.31
C GLU A 11 -29.35 1.85 20.18
N HIS A 12 -28.55 0.86 20.22
CA HIS A 12 -27.14 1.09 20.09
C HIS A 12 -26.85 1.64 18.70
N ARG A 13 -26.27 2.80 18.68
CA ARG A 13 -25.95 3.45 17.44
C ARG A 13 -24.49 3.18 17.17
N PHE A 14 -24.23 2.46 16.15
CA PHE A 14 -22.86 2.21 15.77
C PHE A 14 -22.74 2.35 14.27
N THR A 15 -21.54 2.68 13.87
CA THR A 15 -21.24 2.83 12.47
C THR A 15 -20.57 1.57 11.98
N THR A 16 -21.13 0.98 10.97
CA THR A 16 -20.54 -0.16 10.34
C THR A 16 -20.21 0.19 8.91
N TYR A 17 -19.18 -0.43 8.41
CA TYR A 17 -18.76 -0.23 7.04
C TYR A 17 -19.10 -1.50 6.30
N GLU A 18 -20.00 -1.35 5.37
CA GLU A 18 -20.59 -2.50 4.71
C GLU A 18 -19.79 -3.01 3.53
N ARG A 19 -18.75 -2.31 3.17
CA ARG A 19 -18.01 -2.67 1.98
C ARG A 19 -17.48 -4.10 2.02
N CYS A 20 -17.16 -4.55 3.20
CA CYS A 20 -16.62 -5.90 3.34
C CYS A 20 -17.67 -6.96 3.16
N ASP A 21 -18.91 -6.59 3.43
CA ASP A 21 -20.00 -7.54 3.30
C ASP A 21 -20.30 -7.87 1.87
N THR A 22 -20.01 -6.93 1.00
CA THR A 22 -20.50 -7.01 -0.36
C THR A 22 -19.41 -7.30 -1.36
N GLN A 23 -18.15 -7.18 -0.95
CA GLN A 23 -17.10 -7.36 -1.92
C GLN A 23 -15.84 -7.88 -1.27
N ALA A 24 -15.50 -9.10 -1.59
CA ALA A 24 -14.23 -9.67 -1.20
C ALA A 24 -13.17 -9.22 -2.18
N LEU A 25 -12.02 -8.84 -1.65
CA LEU A 25 -10.90 -8.40 -2.48
C LEU A 25 -9.82 -9.46 -2.48
N PHE A 26 -9.22 -9.66 -3.62
CA PHE A 26 -8.20 -10.69 -3.81
C PHE A 26 -6.98 -10.12 -4.49
N VAL A 27 -5.85 -10.76 -4.21
CA VAL A 27 -4.60 -10.47 -4.87
C VAL A 27 -4.25 -11.65 -5.75
N ARG A 28 -3.94 -11.38 -7.01
CA ARG A 28 -3.49 -12.41 -7.92
C ARG A 28 -1.97 -12.42 -7.92
N LYS A 29 -1.43 -13.56 -7.55
CA LYS A 29 0.02 -13.74 -7.51
C LYS A 29 0.58 -13.99 -8.90
N ARG A 30 1.89 -13.86 -9.00
CA ARG A 30 2.56 -14.06 -10.28
C ARG A 30 2.35 -15.46 -10.85
N ASP A 31 2.23 -16.44 -9.98
CA ASP A 31 2.01 -17.83 -10.40
C ASP A 31 0.55 -18.11 -10.74
N GLY A 32 -0.29 -17.10 -10.70
CA GLY A 32 -1.70 -17.26 -11.02
C GLY A 32 -2.59 -17.55 -9.83
N SER A 33 -2.02 -17.81 -8.66
CA SER A 33 -2.82 -18.11 -7.48
C SER A 33 -3.47 -16.83 -6.95
N ARG A 34 -4.54 -17.00 -6.20
CA ARG A 34 -5.27 -15.90 -5.60
C ARG A 34 -5.17 -16.00 -4.09
N GLN A 35 -5.03 -14.87 -3.46
CA GLN A 35 -5.04 -14.79 -2.00
C GLN A 35 -5.93 -13.63 -1.60
N PRO A 36 -6.57 -13.72 -0.43
CA PRO A 36 -7.35 -12.58 0.05
C PRO A 36 -6.45 -11.36 0.21
N PHE A 37 -7.00 -10.20 -0.10
CA PHE A 37 -6.28 -8.94 0.11
C PHE A 37 -6.18 -8.72 1.62
N ASP A 38 -4.96 -8.55 2.10
CA ASP A 38 -4.70 -8.39 3.52
C ASP A 38 -4.17 -6.99 3.78
N ARG A 39 -5.05 -6.12 4.20
CA ARG A 39 -4.73 -4.72 4.46
C ARG A 39 -3.68 -4.59 5.57
N VAL A 40 -3.77 -5.42 6.58
CA VAL A 40 -2.85 -5.35 7.72
C VAL A 40 -1.44 -5.73 7.27
N LYS A 41 -1.34 -6.76 6.46
CA LYS A 41 -0.05 -7.20 5.95
C LYS A 41 0.58 -6.14 5.05
N LEU A 42 -0.22 -5.53 4.20
CA LEU A 42 0.26 -4.48 3.32
C LEU A 42 0.77 -3.30 4.12
N ARG A 43 -0.03 -2.86 5.09
CA ARG A 43 0.36 -1.75 5.94
C ARG A 43 1.65 -2.06 6.70
N GLY A 44 1.75 -3.27 7.23
CA GLY A 44 2.95 -3.67 7.94
C GLY A 44 4.20 -3.60 7.09
N GLY A 45 4.09 -4.00 5.83
CA GLY A 45 5.22 -3.91 4.91
C GLY A 45 5.66 -2.48 4.67
N LEU A 46 4.68 -1.59 4.50
CA LEU A 46 4.99 -0.17 4.30
C LEU A 46 5.58 0.45 5.56
N GLU A 47 5.09 0.07 6.72
CA GLU A 47 5.63 0.57 7.98
C GLU A 47 7.07 0.13 8.20
N ARG A 48 7.37 -1.12 7.86
CA ARG A 48 8.74 -1.61 7.99
C ARG A 48 9.69 -0.85 7.09
N ALA A 49 9.25 -0.55 5.87
CA ALA A 49 10.07 0.21 4.94
C ALA A 49 10.28 1.64 5.41
N SER A 50 9.37 2.15 6.21
CA SER A 50 9.42 3.51 6.72
C SER A 50 10.04 3.60 8.11
N HIS A 51 10.58 2.50 8.61
CA HIS A 51 11.14 2.45 9.95
C HIS A 51 12.26 3.48 10.11
N LYS A 52 12.19 4.27 11.18
CA LYS A 52 13.16 5.33 11.49
C LYS A 52 13.19 6.45 10.45
N ARG A 53 12.13 6.54 9.67
CA ARG A 53 11.99 7.66 8.74
C ARG A 53 10.85 8.55 9.21
N PRO A 54 10.91 9.85 8.90
CA PRO A 54 9.84 10.77 9.30
C PRO A 54 8.62 10.64 8.40
N VAL A 55 8.03 9.45 8.42
CA VAL A 55 6.85 9.15 7.62
C VAL A 55 5.64 9.10 8.54
N ARG A 56 4.64 9.89 8.22
CA ARG A 56 3.44 9.96 9.04
C ARG A 56 2.57 8.74 8.80
N PRO A 57 1.97 8.21 9.88
CA PRO A 57 1.03 7.10 9.69
C PRO A 57 -0.09 7.43 8.72
N ASP A 58 -0.52 8.69 8.69
CA ASP A 58 -1.57 9.13 7.78
C ASP A 58 -1.19 8.91 6.32
N ALA A 59 0.07 9.16 5.99
CA ALA A 59 0.54 8.99 4.62
C ALA A 59 0.49 7.52 4.21
N ILE A 60 0.84 6.65 5.14
CA ILE A 60 0.78 5.22 4.88
C ILE A 60 -0.67 4.77 4.73
N ASP A 61 -1.54 5.25 5.61
CA ASP A 61 -2.97 4.92 5.51
C ASP A 61 -3.55 5.37 4.18
N ALA A 62 -3.19 6.56 3.75
CA ALA A 62 -3.70 7.08 2.47
C ALA A 62 -3.23 6.19 1.32
N LEU A 63 -1.99 5.74 1.37
CA LEU A 63 -1.47 4.87 0.33
C LEU A 63 -2.19 3.53 0.32
N VAL A 64 -2.39 2.94 1.48
CA VAL A 64 -3.12 1.68 1.59
C VAL A 64 -4.54 1.84 1.07
N ASN A 65 -5.18 2.96 1.40
CA ASN A 65 -6.54 3.22 0.92
C ASN A 65 -6.59 3.32 -0.59
N ARG A 66 -5.60 3.96 -1.20
CA ARG A 66 -5.57 4.06 -2.66
C ARG A 66 -5.42 2.70 -3.31
N ILE A 67 -4.61 1.83 -2.71
CA ILE A 67 -4.42 0.49 -3.25
C ILE A 67 -5.71 -0.31 -3.12
N GLU A 68 -6.36 -0.21 -1.99
CA GLU A 68 -7.63 -0.90 -1.78
C GLU A 68 -8.68 -0.41 -2.78
N THR A 69 -8.72 0.89 -3.00
CA THR A 69 -9.64 1.46 -3.98
C THR A 69 -9.36 0.95 -5.38
N ALA A 70 -8.09 0.82 -5.72
CA ALA A 70 -7.71 0.28 -7.02
C ALA A 70 -8.20 -1.16 -7.18
N ALA A 71 -8.12 -1.95 -6.10
CA ALA A 71 -8.61 -3.32 -6.15
C ALA A 71 -10.13 -3.36 -6.37
N VAL A 72 -10.84 -2.47 -5.69
CA VAL A 72 -12.30 -2.39 -5.87
C VAL A 72 -12.63 -2.01 -7.30
N ARG A 73 -11.94 -1.03 -7.84
CA ARG A 73 -12.21 -0.57 -9.21
C ARG A 73 -11.85 -1.61 -10.25
N ALA A 74 -10.95 -2.49 -9.90
CA ALA A 74 -10.54 -3.56 -10.81
C ALA A 74 -11.47 -4.77 -10.72
N GLY A 75 -12.59 -4.64 -10.04
CA GLY A 75 -13.55 -5.72 -9.95
C GLY A 75 -13.32 -6.66 -8.78
N GLY A 76 -12.48 -6.27 -7.83
CA GLY A 76 -12.24 -7.07 -6.65
C GLY A 76 -10.98 -7.91 -6.70
N GLU A 77 -10.23 -7.82 -7.77
CA GLU A 77 -8.98 -8.57 -7.88
C GLU A 77 -7.91 -7.66 -8.45
N ILE A 78 -6.76 -7.62 -7.79
CA ILE A 78 -5.66 -6.78 -8.20
C ILE A 78 -4.39 -7.63 -8.25
N GLU A 79 -3.55 -7.38 -9.22
CA GLU A 79 -2.32 -8.14 -9.36
C GLU A 79 -1.29 -7.69 -8.34
N ALA A 80 -0.54 -8.65 -7.82
CA ALA A 80 0.51 -8.35 -6.84
C ALA A 80 1.51 -7.35 -7.39
N ALA A 81 1.85 -7.47 -8.67
CA ALA A 81 2.78 -6.52 -9.29
C ALA A 81 2.23 -5.11 -9.28
N LYS A 82 0.93 -4.96 -9.48
CA LYS A 82 0.30 -3.65 -9.44
C LYS A 82 0.37 -3.04 -8.06
N ILE A 83 0.15 -3.87 -7.04
CA ILE A 83 0.27 -3.41 -5.65
C ILE A 83 1.68 -2.93 -5.38
N GLY A 84 2.67 -3.72 -5.79
CA GLY A 84 4.06 -3.34 -5.60
C GLY A 84 4.40 -2.03 -6.28
N ASP A 85 3.94 -1.86 -7.51
CA ASP A 85 4.18 -0.62 -8.25
C ASP A 85 3.54 0.57 -7.56
N MET A 86 2.34 0.41 -7.03
CA MET A 86 1.67 1.48 -6.31
C MET A 86 2.39 1.83 -5.02
N CYS A 87 2.89 0.81 -4.32
CA CYS A 87 3.67 1.04 -3.12
C CYS A 87 4.94 1.83 -3.43
N LEU A 88 5.64 1.43 -4.47
CA LEU A 88 6.87 2.11 -4.86
C LEU A 88 6.60 3.56 -5.25
N ALA A 89 5.60 3.77 -6.08
CA ALA A 89 5.27 5.13 -6.51
C ALA A 89 4.85 6.00 -5.34
N GLY A 90 4.06 5.44 -4.43
CA GLY A 90 3.61 6.18 -3.26
C GLY A 90 4.73 6.52 -2.30
N LEU A 91 5.58 5.55 -2.01
CA LEU A 91 6.69 5.78 -1.10
C LEU A 91 7.69 6.77 -1.67
N ARG A 92 7.91 6.73 -2.98
CA ARG A 92 8.83 7.67 -3.59
C ARG A 92 8.41 9.11 -3.36
N ARG A 93 7.12 9.36 -3.30
CA ARG A 93 6.60 10.69 -3.02
C ARG A 93 6.70 11.06 -1.55
N ILE A 94 6.64 10.06 -0.69
CA ILE A 94 6.61 10.28 0.75
C ILE A 94 8.01 10.43 1.31
N ASP A 95 8.90 9.50 0.98
CA ASP A 95 10.25 9.50 1.52
C ASP A 95 11.13 8.61 0.64
N GLN A 96 12.17 9.20 0.07
CA GLN A 96 13.03 8.48 -0.85
C GLN A 96 13.76 7.31 -0.22
N VAL A 97 14.13 7.44 1.06
CA VAL A 97 14.81 6.35 1.74
C VAL A 97 13.86 5.19 1.99
N ALA A 98 12.62 5.51 2.39
CA ALA A 98 11.61 4.47 2.56
C ALA A 98 11.36 3.76 1.22
N TYR A 99 11.33 4.52 0.14
CA TYR A 99 11.19 3.95 -1.18
C TYR A 99 12.32 2.96 -1.48
N LEU A 100 13.56 3.35 -1.21
CA LEU A 100 14.70 2.47 -1.48
C LEU A 100 14.66 1.22 -0.62
N GLN A 101 14.29 1.36 0.63
CA GLN A 101 14.21 0.22 1.53
C GLN A 101 13.14 -0.76 1.05
N PHE A 102 12.01 -0.25 0.63
CA PHE A 102 10.95 -1.10 0.12
C PHE A 102 11.36 -1.77 -1.19
N ALA A 103 11.97 -1.01 -2.08
CA ALA A 103 12.38 -1.53 -3.38
C ALA A 103 13.41 -2.62 -3.23
N ALA A 104 14.35 -2.45 -2.31
CA ALA A 104 15.39 -3.44 -2.09
C ALA A 104 14.81 -4.79 -1.66
N VAL A 105 13.82 -4.75 -0.78
CA VAL A 105 13.17 -5.97 -0.31
C VAL A 105 12.23 -6.53 -1.36
N TYR A 106 11.40 -5.68 -1.93
CA TYR A 106 10.37 -6.10 -2.87
C TYR A 106 10.96 -6.70 -4.14
N ARG A 107 11.99 -6.05 -4.67
CA ARG A 107 12.61 -6.50 -5.91
C ARG A 107 13.82 -7.38 -5.67
N GLN A 108 14.20 -7.55 -4.40
CA GLN A 108 15.39 -8.32 -4.05
C GLN A 108 16.60 -7.78 -4.81
N LEU A 109 16.76 -6.47 -4.73
CA LEU A 109 17.82 -5.79 -5.47
C LEU A 109 19.18 -6.14 -4.91
N ASP A 110 20.17 -6.30 -5.78
CA ASP A 110 21.55 -6.40 -5.35
C ASP A 110 22.16 -5.01 -5.28
N VAL A 111 23.45 -4.93 -4.99
CA VAL A 111 24.12 -3.65 -4.79
C VAL A 111 24.06 -2.79 -6.06
N GLU A 112 24.24 -3.43 -7.20
CA GLU A 112 24.21 -2.69 -8.47
C GLU A 112 22.85 -2.12 -8.75
N ASP A 113 21.81 -2.87 -8.44
CA ASP A 113 20.45 -2.40 -8.63
C ASP A 113 20.16 -1.22 -7.73
N VAL A 114 20.65 -1.26 -6.48
CA VAL A 114 20.47 -0.15 -5.55
C VAL A 114 21.16 1.09 -6.08
N GLN A 115 22.36 0.92 -6.63
CA GLN A 115 23.07 2.05 -7.21
C GLN A 115 22.31 2.65 -8.39
N ALA A 116 21.70 1.81 -9.22
CA ALA A 116 20.90 2.30 -10.32
C ALA A 116 19.72 3.11 -9.84
N GLU A 117 19.07 2.66 -8.77
CA GLU A 117 17.95 3.41 -8.20
C GLU A 117 18.41 4.75 -7.64
N LEU A 118 19.56 4.76 -6.99
CA LEU A 118 20.12 6.00 -6.48
C LEU A 118 20.39 6.97 -7.63
N TYR A 119 20.90 6.44 -8.73
CA TYR A 119 21.18 7.26 -9.89
C TYR A 119 19.93 7.92 -10.42
N ARG A 120 18.82 7.22 -10.41
CA ARG A 120 17.57 7.80 -10.88
C ARG A 120 17.07 8.92 -10.00
N LEU A 121 17.46 8.92 -8.75
CA LEU A 121 17.09 9.97 -7.81
C LEU A 121 18.08 11.14 -7.82
N THR A 122 19.29 10.89 -8.29
CA THR A 122 20.36 11.86 -8.24
C THR A 122 20.08 13.18 -8.95
N PRO A 123 19.43 13.18 -10.13
CA PRO A 123 19.18 14.47 -10.81
C PRO A 123 18.40 15.43 -9.94
N ASP A 124 17.43 14.95 -9.17
CA ASP A 124 16.66 15.80 -8.29
C ASP A 124 17.52 16.31 -7.13
N MET A 125 18.38 15.44 -6.61
CA MET A 125 19.26 15.80 -5.53
C MET A 125 20.32 16.79 -5.98
N SER A 126 20.83 16.61 -7.18
CA SER A 126 21.86 17.48 -7.73
C SER A 126 21.35 18.90 -7.90
N ARG A 127 20.11 19.04 -8.29
CA ARG A 127 19.55 20.37 -8.52
C ARG A 127 19.37 21.16 -7.22
N ASN A 128 19.30 20.44 -6.13
CA ASN A 128 19.12 21.09 -4.83
C ASN A 128 20.43 21.53 -4.22
N ASN A 129 21.52 21.20 -4.83
CA ASN A 129 22.84 21.62 -4.37
C ASN A 129 23.25 22.93 -5.07
#